data_096e8337efe570a59952420de81e02de
#
_entry.id   096e8337efe570a59952420de81e02de
#
_cell.length_a   1.000
_cell.length_b   1.000
_cell.length_c   1.000
_cell.angle_alpha   90.00
_cell.angle_beta   90.00
_cell.angle_gamma   90.00
#
_symmetry.space_group_name_H-M   'P 1'
#
loop_
_entity.id
_entity.type
_entity.pdbx_description
1 polymer ?
#
loop_
_entity_poly.entity_id
_entity_poly.type
_entity_poly.pdbx_seq_one_letter_code
_entity_poly.pdbx_strand_id
1 'polypeptide(L)'
;MSIEACEISAGYGRDAVLSGVSLAARAGEWVAVLGPNGAGKSTLVRVLSGMLAPAAGRVLLDGRDLQGLARAEIARSLGVVPQDSDVAFGFSVREVVMMGRAPHQSSLLRVRAEDESAVSSALERCDIAGLADRAVAELSGGERRRVTLARALAQEAKVLLLDEPAAHLDARHAVSVGELVREEVDRRGIACIAVLHDLAAAARWADRVVLLAGGKVRADGPPAEVLKPELLEAVFEIPIRVAIDAESGLPYVVTGRLSK
;
A
#
# COMPACT_ATOMS: atom_id res chain seq x y z
N MET A 1 -5.25 11.36 10.80
CA MET A 1 -5.13 10.01 11.42
C MET A 1 -3.74 9.49 11.13
N SER A 2 -3.15 8.68 12.00
CA SER A 2 -1.83 8.07 11.84
C SER A 2 -1.90 6.56 12.03
N ILE A 3 -0.91 5.85 11.49
CA ILE A 3 -0.64 4.45 11.80
C ILE A 3 0.83 4.29 12.18
N GLU A 4 1.10 3.54 13.24
CA GLU A 4 2.44 3.39 13.79
C GLU A 4 2.71 1.93 14.16
N ALA A 5 3.84 1.40 13.73
CA ALA A 5 4.43 0.17 14.22
C ALA A 5 5.47 0.51 15.28
N CYS A 6 5.36 -0.04 16.48
CA CYS A 6 6.27 0.19 17.59
C CYS A 6 6.95 -1.12 17.96
N GLU A 7 8.24 -1.27 17.61
CA GLU A 7 9.10 -2.43 17.93
C GLU A 7 8.48 -3.77 17.54
N ILE A 8 7.84 -3.83 16.35
CA ILE A 8 7.14 -5.02 15.86
C ILE A 8 8.11 -6.16 15.61
N SER A 9 7.86 -7.29 16.26
CA SER A 9 8.41 -8.59 15.88
C SER A 9 7.28 -9.53 15.51
N ALA A 10 7.36 -10.17 14.32
CA ALA A 10 6.31 -11.03 13.80
C ALA A 10 6.87 -12.09 12.86
N GLY A 11 6.13 -13.18 12.68
CA GLY A 11 6.50 -14.27 11.79
C GLY A 11 5.42 -15.33 11.71
N TYR A 12 5.76 -16.49 11.16
CA TYR A 12 4.83 -17.60 10.96
C TYR A 12 5.36 -18.85 11.66
N GLY A 13 4.58 -19.37 12.59
CA GLY A 13 5.01 -20.51 13.41
C GLY A 13 6.25 -20.17 14.23
N ARG A 14 7.39 -20.83 13.94
CA ARG A 14 8.67 -20.58 14.62
C ARG A 14 9.59 -19.62 13.87
N ASP A 15 9.24 -19.25 12.64
CA ASP A 15 10.08 -18.44 11.78
C ASP A 15 9.81 -16.95 12.00
N ALA A 16 10.75 -16.24 12.62
CA ALA A 16 10.70 -14.80 12.78
C ALA A 16 11.00 -14.14 11.43
N VAL A 17 10.08 -13.28 10.96
CA VAL A 17 10.21 -12.52 9.69
C VAL A 17 10.53 -11.06 9.95
N LEU A 18 9.93 -10.46 10.97
CA LEU A 18 10.19 -9.09 11.41
C LEU A 18 10.79 -9.10 12.81
N SER A 19 11.74 -8.21 13.07
CA SER A 19 12.46 -8.13 14.36
C SER A 19 12.68 -6.66 14.74
N GLY A 20 11.88 -6.15 15.69
CA GLY A 20 12.00 -4.80 16.24
C GLY A 20 11.74 -3.71 15.19
N VAL A 21 10.77 -3.90 14.30
CA VAL A 21 10.45 -2.92 13.25
C VAL A 21 9.61 -1.79 13.83
N SER A 22 10.10 -0.57 13.66
CA SER A 22 9.37 0.66 14.00
C SER A 22 9.28 1.56 12.79
N LEU A 23 8.06 2.00 12.47
CA LEU A 23 7.79 3.01 11.45
C LEU A 23 6.40 3.63 11.70
N ALA A 24 6.16 4.79 11.14
CA ALA A 24 4.86 5.45 11.21
C ALA A 24 4.51 6.11 9.88
N ALA A 25 3.22 6.31 9.61
CA ALA A 25 2.75 7.25 8.60
C ALA A 25 1.71 8.17 9.20
N ARG A 26 1.83 9.45 8.90
CA ARG A 26 0.96 10.52 9.41
C ARG A 26 -0.04 10.98 8.35
N ALA A 27 -1.06 11.69 8.79
CA ALA A 27 -2.00 12.32 7.88
C ALA A 27 -1.27 13.20 6.85
N GLY A 28 -1.58 13.01 5.57
CA GLY A 28 -0.93 13.71 4.46
C GLY A 28 0.48 13.22 4.14
N GLU A 29 0.87 12.03 4.63
CA GLU A 29 2.19 11.44 4.36
C GLU A 29 2.06 10.14 3.58
N TRP A 30 2.86 10.00 2.53
CA TRP A 30 3.06 8.74 1.81
C TRP A 30 4.43 8.16 2.14
N VAL A 31 4.43 7.02 2.83
CA VAL A 31 5.62 6.26 3.18
C VAL A 31 5.77 5.08 2.21
N ALA A 32 6.87 5.01 1.47
CA ALA A 32 7.21 3.85 0.65
C ALA A 32 8.08 2.86 1.45
N VAL A 33 7.70 1.59 1.46
CA VAL A 33 8.51 0.51 2.04
C VAL A 33 9.18 -0.24 0.89
N LEU A 34 10.51 -0.18 0.85
CA LEU A 34 11.36 -0.84 -0.14
C LEU A 34 12.20 -1.95 0.52
N GLY A 35 12.69 -2.88 -0.29
CA GLY A 35 13.59 -3.94 0.16
C GLY A 35 13.52 -5.17 -0.74
N PRO A 36 14.48 -6.10 -0.63
CA PRO A 36 14.53 -7.32 -1.44
C PRO A 36 13.34 -8.24 -1.15
N ASN A 37 13.18 -9.26 -2.00
CA ASN A 37 12.21 -10.31 -1.75
C ASN A 37 12.55 -11.05 -0.46
N GLY A 38 11.54 -11.41 0.32
CA GLY A 38 11.76 -12.05 1.63
C GLY A 38 12.14 -11.08 2.76
N ALA A 39 12.27 -9.77 2.53
CA ALA A 39 12.60 -8.79 3.57
C ALA A 39 11.52 -8.64 4.66
N GLY A 40 10.29 -9.15 4.44
CA GLY A 40 9.19 -9.07 5.39
C GLY A 40 8.15 -7.98 5.06
N LYS A 41 8.21 -7.37 3.87
CA LYS A 41 7.32 -6.26 3.48
C LYS A 41 5.83 -6.61 3.56
N SER A 42 5.39 -7.70 2.95
CA SER A 42 3.98 -8.13 3.01
C SER A 42 3.58 -8.60 4.43
N THR A 43 4.53 -9.15 5.20
CA THR A 43 4.30 -9.47 6.62
C THR A 43 4.05 -8.19 7.42
N LEU A 44 4.80 -7.13 7.15
CA LEU A 44 4.60 -5.83 7.76
C LEU A 44 3.20 -5.27 7.44
N VAL A 45 2.75 -5.33 6.18
CA VAL A 45 1.38 -4.93 5.78
C VAL A 45 0.33 -5.75 6.52
N ARG A 46 0.51 -7.07 6.66
CA ARG A 46 -0.41 -7.93 7.42
C ARG A 46 -0.46 -7.59 8.91
N VAL A 47 0.66 -7.20 9.51
CA VAL A 47 0.70 -6.77 10.92
C VAL A 47 0.03 -5.41 11.07
N LEU A 48 0.35 -4.43 10.22
CA LEU A 48 -0.25 -3.11 10.22
C LEU A 48 -1.77 -3.14 10.00
N SER A 49 -2.26 -4.09 9.19
CA SER A 49 -3.69 -4.28 8.94
C SER A 49 -4.43 -5.06 10.03
N GLY A 50 -3.71 -5.61 11.02
CA GLY A 50 -4.30 -6.48 12.05
C GLY A 50 -4.65 -7.89 11.56
N MET A 51 -4.24 -8.27 10.33
CA MET A 51 -4.40 -9.63 9.81
C MET A 51 -3.44 -10.62 10.45
N LEU A 52 -2.30 -10.14 10.95
CA LEU A 52 -1.32 -10.92 11.70
C LEU A 52 -1.03 -10.19 13.02
N ALA A 53 -1.24 -10.88 14.14
CA ALA A 53 -0.86 -10.35 15.44
C ALA A 53 0.67 -10.38 15.58
N PRO A 54 1.31 -9.28 16.04
CA PRO A 54 2.73 -9.31 16.34
C PRO A 54 3.03 -10.20 17.54
N ALA A 55 4.20 -10.85 17.53
CA ALA A 55 4.70 -11.62 18.66
C ALA A 55 5.26 -10.70 19.76
N ALA A 56 5.76 -9.52 19.38
CA ALA A 56 6.18 -8.45 20.29
C ALA A 56 5.97 -7.08 19.62
N GLY A 57 5.90 -6.04 20.44
CA GLY A 57 5.56 -4.69 19.98
C GLY A 57 4.06 -4.51 19.82
N ARG A 58 3.65 -3.41 19.22
CA ARG A 58 2.23 -3.07 19.00
C ARG A 58 2.05 -2.16 17.79
N VAL A 59 0.85 -2.21 17.20
CA VAL A 59 0.43 -1.26 16.16
C VAL A 59 -0.54 -0.27 16.78
N LEU A 60 -0.29 1.01 16.55
CA LEU A 60 -1.19 2.07 16.98
C LEU A 60 -1.92 2.66 15.78
N LEU A 61 -3.23 2.79 15.88
CA LEU A 61 -4.07 3.51 14.94
C LEU A 61 -4.60 4.76 15.64
N ASP A 62 -4.12 5.91 15.23
CA ASP A 62 -4.41 7.21 15.87
C ASP A 62 -4.11 7.21 17.37
N GLY A 63 -2.96 6.65 17.77
CA GLY A 63 -2.49 6.54 19.14
C GLY A 63 -3.15 5.43 19.98
N ARG A 64 -4.11 4.68 19.41
CA ARG A 64 -4.82 3.58 20.09
C ARG A 64 -4.32 2.23 19.61
N ASP A 65 -4.09 1.29 20.53
CA ASP A 65 -3.63 -0.04 20.18
C ASP A 65 -4.66 -0.75 19.28
N LEU A 66 -4.21 -1.20 18.11
CA LEU A 66 -5.03 -1.86 17.10
C LEU A 66 -5.73 -3.13 17.65
N GLN A 67 -5.06 -3.87 18.54
CA GLN A 67 -5.62 -5.08 19.14
C GLN A 67 -6.80 -4.80 20.08
N GLY A 68 -6.89 -3.58 20.61
CA GLY A 68 -7.99 -3.14 21.46
C GLY A 68 -9.19 -2.57 20.69
N LEU A 69 -9.10 -2.42 19.35
CA LEU A 69 -10.16 -1.86 18.55
C LEU A 69 -11.11 -2.94 18.01
N ALA A 70 -12.39 -2.57 17.89
CA ALA A 70 -13.34 -3.43 17.20
C ALA A 70 -12.99 -3.54 15.70
N ARG A 71 -13.17 -4.73 15.09
CA ARG A 71 -12.90 -4.96 13.68
C ARG A 71 -13.60 -3.96 12.76
N ALA A 72 -14.84 -3.59 13.07
CA ALA A 72 -15.59 -2.60 12.32
C ALA A 72 -14.97 -1.20 12.40
N GLU A 73 -14.37 -0.82 13.54
CA GLU A 73 -13.66 0.44 13.73
C GLU A 73 -12.37 0.47 12.91
N ILE A 74 -11.59 -0.62 12.95
CA ILE A 74 -10.39 -0.77 12.12
C ILE A 74 -10.78 -0.66 10.65
N ALA A 75 -11.79 -1.40 10.21
CA ALA A 75 -12.23 -1.44 8.82
C ALA A 75 -12.79 -0.08 8.31
N ARG A 76 -13.33 0.79 9.16
CA ARG A 76 -13.70 2.16 8.75
C ARG A 76 -12.53 3.09 8.62
N SER A 77 -11.43 2.80 9.28
CA SER A 77 -10.28 3.69 9.38
C SER A 77 -9.13 3.31 8.48
N LEU A 78 -9.02 2.02 8.10
CA LEU A 78 -7.89 1.44 7.43
C LEU A 78 -8.33 0.62 6.22
N GLY A 79 -7.93 1.08 5.02
CA GLY A 79 -8.11 0.38 3.75
C GLY A 79 -6.86 -0.39 3.37
N VAL A 80 -7.04 -1.57 2.76
CA VAL A 80 -5.93 -2.43 2.34
C VAL A 80 -6.11 -2.83 0.88
N VAL A 81 -5.05 -2.63 0.09
CA VAL A 81 -4.89 -3.20 -1.25
C VAL A 81 -3.83 -4.29 -1.15
N PRO A 82 -4.21 -5.58 -1.11
CA PRO A 82 -3.26 -6.68 -1.00
C PRO A 82 -2.54 -6.93 -2.33
N GLN A 83 -1.42 -7.62 -2.30
CA GLN A 83 -0.65 -8.01 -3.48
C GLN A 83 -1.48 -8.91 -4.41
N ASP A 84 -2.07 -9.96 -3.87
CA ASP A 84 -2.97 -10.86 -4.59
C ASP A 84 -4.42 -10.53 -4.26
N SER A 85 -5.23 -10.40 -5.28
CA SER A 85 -6.65 -10.14 -5.17
C SER A 85 -7.40 -11.32 -5.79
N ASP A 86 -7.65 -12.36 -5.02
CA ASP A 86 -8.66 -13.35 -5.38
C ASP A 86 -10.05 -12.68 -5.29
N VAL A 87 -10.43 -12.03 -6.37
CA VAL A 87 -11.78 -11.49 -6.47
C VAL A 87 -12.71 -12.66 -6.77
N ALA A 88 -13.67 -12.89 -5.91
CA ALA A 88 -14.62 -13.98 -6.01
C ALA A 88 -15.29 -14.01 -7.39
N PHE A 89 -15.30 -15.20 -8.02
CA PHE A 89 -15.99 -15.45 -9.28
C PHE A 89 -17.49 -15.13 -9.14
N GLY A 90 -18.06 -14.52 -10.18
CA GLY A 90 -19.50 -14.31 -10.28
C GLY A 90 -20.01 -12.93 -9.86
N PHE A 91 -19.15 -12.01 -9.43
CA PHE A 91 -19.53 -10.62 -9.12
C PHE A 91 -19.18 -9.67 -10.25
N SER A 92 -20.02 -8.65 -10.45
CA SER A 92 -19.70 -7.49 -11.29
C SER A 92 -18.67 -6.59 -10.62
N VAL A 93 -18.03 -5.73 -11.42
CA VAL A 93 -17.09 -4.72 -10.92
C VAL A 93 -17.74 -3.83 -9.86
N ARG A 94 -18.96 -3.35 -10.12
CA ARG A 94 -19.72 -2.52 -9.20
C ARG A 94 -19.98 -3.22 -7.86
N GLU A 95 -20.38 -4.49 -7.88
CA GLU A 95 -20.61 -5.27 -6.66
C GLU A 95 -19.33 -5.44 -5.84
N VAL A 96 -18.20 -5.71 -6.50
CA VAL A 96 -16.90 -5.81 -5.81
C VAL A 96 -16.48 -4.48 -5.18
N VAL A 97 -16.67 -3.36 -5.89
CA VAL A 97 -16.35 -2.04 -5.35
C VAL A 97 -17.30 -1.68 -4.20
N MET A 98 -18.57 -2.06 -4.29
CA MET A 98 -19.58 -1.89 -3.23
C MET A 98 -19.18 -2.65 -1.94
N MET A 99 -18.48 -3.77 -2.02
CA MET A 99 -17.95 -4.47 -0.83
C MET A 99 -17.02 -3.59 0.01
N GLY A 100 -16.39 -2.57 -0.59
CA GLY A 100 -15.62 -1.55 0.13
C GLY A 100 -16.46 -0.74 1.11
N ARG A 101 -17.79 -0.66 0.89
CA ARG A 101 -18.72 0.05 1.77
C ARG A 101 -19.21 -0.78 2.98
N ALA A 102 -18.92 -2.07 3.01
CA ALA A 102 -19.36 -2.97 4.09
C ALA A 102 -19.13 -2.43 5.51
N PRO A 103 -17.98 -1.78 5.84
CA PRO A 103 -17.76 -1.21 7.18
C PRO A 103 -18.71 -0.07 7.55
N HIS A 104 -19.35 0.59 6.58
CA HIS A 104 -20.26 1.72 6.77
C HIS A 104 -21.74 1.30 6.82
N GLN A 105 -22.03 0.08 6.39
CA GLN A 105 -23.40 -0.43 6.33
C GLN A 105 -23.79 -1.08 7.66
N SER A 106 -24.92 -0.70 8.22
CA SER A 106 -25.50 -1.33 9.41
C SER A 106 -26.20 -2.66 9.09
N SER A 107 -26.51 -2.89 7.82
CA SER A 107 -27.10 -4.11 7.26
C SER A 107 -26.70 -4.22 5.80
N LEU A 108 -26.26 -5.40 5.38
CA LEU A 108 -25.90 -5.71 3.99
C LEU A 108 -27.07 -5.56 2.99
N LEU A 109 -28.30 -5.45 3.49
CA LEU A 109 -29.52 -5.35 2.68
C LEU A 109 -29.93 -3.90 2.35
N ARG A 110 -29.25 -2.89 2.91
CA ARG A 110 -29.63 -1.50 2.70
C ARG A 110 -28.47 -0.65 2.20
N VAL A 111 -28.34 -0.57 0.89
CA VAL A 111 -27.44 0.36 0.23
C VAL A 111 -28.01 1.79 0.36
N ARG A 112 -27.19 2.75 0.76
CA ARG A 112 -27.54 4.18 0.88
C ARG A 112 -27.09 4.93 -0.35
N ALA A 113 -27.68 6.09 -0.61
CA ALA A 113 -27.26 6.97 -1.70
C ALA A 113 -25.78 7.40 -1.58
N GLU A 114 -25.28 7.53 -0.34
CA GLU A 114 -23.88 7.83 -0.05
C GLU A 114 -22.95 6.69 -0.48
N ASP A 115 -23.38 5.42 -0.31
CA ASP A 115 -22.62 4.25 -0.73
C ASP A 115 -22.51 4.18 -2.26
N GLU A 116 -23.62 4.42 -2.96
CA GLU A 116 -23.65 4.49 -4.43
C GLU A 116 -22.77 5.63 -4.96
N SER A 117 -22.79 6.78 -4.31
CA SER A 117 -21.96 7.93 -4.67
C SER A 117 -20.47 7.61 -4.50
N ALA A 118 -20.09 7.00 -3.37
CA ALA A 118 -18.71 6.60 -3.10
C ALA A 118 -18.21 5.56 -4.11
N VAL A 119 -19.06 4.59 -4.46
CA VAL A 119 -18.75 3.57 -5.48
C VAL A 119 -18.58 4.19 -6.85
N SER A 120 -19.50 5.06 -7.28
CA SER A 120 -19.42 5.70 -8.60
C SER A 120 -18.16 6.57 -8.71
N SER A 121 -17.86 7.37 -7.68
CA SER A 121 -16.63 8.15 -7.61
C SER A 121 -15.36 7.28 -7.69
N ALA A 122 -15.32 6.16 -6.96
CA ALA A 122 -14.18 5.25 -6.98
C ALA A 122 -13.99 4.60 -8.36
N LEU A 123 -15.07 4.22 -9.04
CA LEU A 123 -15.04 3.65 -10.40
C LEU A 123 -14.52 4.66 -11.42
N GLU A 124 -14.99 5.91 -11.37
CA GLU A 124 -14.54 6.99 -12.26
C GLU A 124 -13.06 7.28 -12.06
N ARG A 125 -12.61 7.43 -10.83
CA ARG A 125 -11.24 7.77 -10.48
C ARG A 125 -10.24 6.67 -10.83
N CYS A 126 -10.66 5.41 -10.80
CA CYS A 126 -9.86 4.27 -11.24
C CYS A 126 -9.98 3.99 -12.76
N ASP A 127 -10.69 4.84 -13.52
CA ASP A 127 -10.91 4.67 -14.97
C ASP A 127 -11.48 3.28 -15.32
N ILE A 128 -12.51 2.85 -14.56
CA ILE A 128 -13.21 1.58 -14.75
C ILE A 128 -14.75 1.73 -14.72
N ALA A 129 -15.26 2.96 -14.80
CA ALA A 129 -16.71 3.19 -14.79
C ALA A 129 -17.43 2.48 -15.94
N GLY A 130 -16.81 2.43 -17.14
CA GLY A 130 -17.33 1.70 -18.28
C GLY A 130 -17.34 0.17 -18.15
N LEU A 131 -16.72 -0.37 -17.09
CA LEU A 131 -16.64 -1.80 -16.80
C LEU A 131 -17.58 -2.21 -15.65
N ALA A 132 -18.35 -1.28 -15.10
CA ALA A 132 -19.09 -1.46 -13.83
C ALA A 132 -19.97 -2.72 -13.80
N ASP A 133 -20.62 -3.04 -14.92
CA ASP A 133 -21.56 -4.15 -15.02
C ASP A 133 -20.91 -5.45 -15.56
N ARG A 134 -19.62 -5.40 -15.92
CA ARG A 134 -18.89 -6.60 -16.36
C ARG A 134 -18.54 -7.51 -15.21
N ALA A 135 -18.50 -8.81 -15.45
CA ALA A 135 -18.00 -9.79 -14.49
C ALA A 135 -16.48 -9.59 -14.27
N VAL A 136 -16.03 -9.58 -13.03
CA VAL A 136 -14.60 -9.38 -12.72
C VAL A 136 -13.73 -10.51 -13.27
N ALA A 137 -14.28 -11.70 -13.45
CA ALA A 137 -13.61 -12.83 -14.08
C ALA A 137 -13.20 -12.59 -15.54
N GLU A 138 -13.91 -11.70 -16.26
CA GLU A 138 -13.65 -11.34 -17.66
C GLU A 138 -12.57 -10.27 -17.85
N LEU A 139 -12.12 -9.68 -16.77
CA LEU A 139 -11.18 -8.56 -16.80
C LEU A 139 -9.73 -9.04 -16.99
N SER A 140 -8.92 -8.19 -17.62
CA SER A 140 -7.47 -8.32 -17.62
C SER A 140 -6.89 -8.18 -16.21
N GLY A 141 -5.65 -8.62 -16.00
CA GLY A 141 -4.98 -8.47 -14.70
C GLY A 141 -4.89 -7.01 -14.22
N GLY A 142 -4.62 -6.08 -15.17
CA GLY A 142 -4.55 -4.65 -14.87
C GLY A 142 -5.92 -4.05 -14.48
N GLU A 143 -7.00 -4.44 -15.18
CA GLU A 143 -8.36 -4.01 -14.84
C GLU A 143 -8.77 -4.56 -13.46
N ARG A 144 -8.49 -5.83 -13.15
CA ARG A 144 -8.73 -6.41 -11.81
C ARG A 144 -7.99 -5.63 -10.71
N ARG A 145 -6.75 -5.21 -10.99
CA ARG A 145 -5.97 -4.42 -10.04
C ARG A 145 -6.62 -3.07 -9.75
N ARG A 146 -7.13 -2.39 -10.78
CA ARG A 146 -7.89 -1.14 -10.64
C ARG A 146 -9.19 -1.35 -9.87
N VAL A 147 -9.89 -2.47 -10.06
CA VAL A 147 -11.08 -2.83 -9.25
C VAL A 147 -10.74 -2.98 -7.77
N THR A 148 -9.61 -3.63 -7.45
CA THR A 148 -9.16 -3.76 -6.05
C THR A 148 -8.83 -2.41 -5.43
N LEU A 149 -8.18 -1.53 -6.18
CA LEU A 149 -7.90 -0.16 -5.73
C LEU A 149 -9.21 0.63 -5.54
N ALA A 150 -10.14 0.57 -6.52
CA ALA A 150 -11.44 1.23 -6.42
C ALA A 150 -12.23 0.76 -5.18
N ARG A 151 -12.19 -0.54 -4.86
CA ARG A 151 -12.80 -1.09 -3.64
C ARG A 151 -12.22 -0.47 -2.38
N ALA A 152 -10.88 -0.32 -2.31
CA ALA A 152 -10.21 0.31 -1.18
C ALA A 152 -10.52 1.82 -1.08
N LEU A 153 -10.63 2.51 -2.21
CA LEU A 153 -11.01 3.93 -2.25
C LEU A 153 -12.48 4.17 -1.87
N ALA A 154 -13.39 3.30 -2.33
CA ALA A 154 -14.80 3.34 -1.96
C ALA A 154 -15.02 3.20 -0.45
N GLN A 155 -14.09 2.57 0.26
CA GLN A 155 -14.11 2.45 1.72
C GLN A 155 -13.91 3.80 2.43
N GLU A 156 -13.33 4.81 1.76
CA GLU A 156 -13.06 6.15 2.28
C GLU A 156 -12.26 6.17 3.60
N ALA A 157 -11.41 5.17 3.79
CA ALA A 157 -10.54 5.06 4.94
C ALA A 157 -9.55 6.26 5.02
N LYS A 158 -9.07 6.56 6.22
CA LYS A 158 -8.09 7.62 6.48
C LYS A 158 -6.65 7.12 6.50
N VAL A 159 -6.47 5.81 6.55
CA VAL A 159 -5.19 5.13 6.39
C VAL A 159 -5.30 4.17 5.23
N LEU A 160 -4.32 4.15 4.33
CA LEU A 160 -4.26 3.25 3.19
C LEU A 160 -2.97 2.43 3.22
N LEU A 161 -3.11 1.12 3.24
CA LEU A 161 -2.01 0.18 3.13
C LEU A 161 -2.04 -0.46 1.73
N LEU A 162 -0.94 -0.33 1.00
CA LEU A 162 -0.84 -0.83 -0.37
C LEU A 162 0.30 -1.87 -0.43
N ASP A 163 0.00 -3.08 -0.85
CA ASP A 163 1.02 -4.09 -1.11
C ASP A 163 1.16 -4.25 -2.63
N GLU A 164 2.21 -3.62 -3.20
CA GLU A 164 2.54 -3.61 -4.61
C GLU A 164 1.38 -3.15 -5.53
N PRO A 165 0.82 -1.94 -5.32
CA PRO A 165 -0.42 -1.51 -5.98
C PRO A 165 -0.31 -1.44 -7.51
N ALA A 166 0.89 -1.30 -8.05
CA ALA A 166 1.15 -1.20 -9.49
C ALA A 166 1.75 -2.48 -10.10
N ALA A 167 1.83 -3.59 -9.35
CA ALA A 167 2.37 -4.84 -9.89
C ALA A 167 1.57 -5.32 -11.10
N HIS A 168 2.30 -5.78 -12.14
CA HIS A 168 1.74 -6.28 -13.40
C HIS A 168 0.94 -5.25 -14.24
N LEU A 169 1.05 -3.95 -13.92
CA LEU A 169 0.52 -2.88 -14.75
C LEU A 169 1.56 -2.43 -15.78
N ASP A 170 1.10 -1.98 -16.93
CA ASP A 170 1.96 -1.23 -17.85
C ASP A 170 2.36 0.14 -17.26
N ALA A 171 3.34 0.78 -17.87
CA ALA A 171 3.90 2.04 -17.36
C ALA A 171 2.84 3.15 -17.21
N ARG A 172 1.87 3.24 -18.15
CA ARG A 172 0.81 4.25 -18.11
C ARG A 172 -0.09 4.03 -16.88
N HIS A 173 -0.56 2.82 -16.69
CA HIS A 173 -1.43 2.47 -15.57
C HIS A 173 -0.71 2.53 -14.22
N ALA A 174 0.58 2.16 -14.18
CA ALA A 174 1.39 2.29 -12.96
C ALA A 174 1.52 3.76 -12.52
N VAL A 175 1.76 4.68 -13.47
CA VAL A 175 1.80 6.12 -13.21
C VAL A 175 0.43 6.61 -12.73
N SER A 176 -0.67 6.23 -13.39
CA SER A 176 -2.03 6.64 -12.98
C SER A 176 -2.38 6.18 -11.56
N VAL A 177 -1.94 4.99 -11.14
CA VAL A 177 -2.10 4.53 -9.75
C VAL A 177 -1.32 5.42 -8.78
N GLY A 178 -0.09 5.79 -9.12
CA GLY A 178 0.72 6.70 -8.30
C GLY A 178 0.08 8.08 -8.16
N GLU A 179 -0.38 8.68 -9.27
CA GLU A 179 -1.08 9.95 -9.28
C GLU A 179 -2.35 9.91 -8.41
N LEU A 180 -3.15 8.86 -8.56
CA LEU A 180 -4.38 8.69 -7.80
C LEU A 180 -4.12 8.58 -6.29
N VAL A 181 -3.12 7.79 -5.88
CA VAL A 181 -2.75 7.66 -4.46
C VAL A 181 -2.20 8.99 -3.93
N ARG A 182 -1.36 9.69 -4.71
CA ARG A 182 -0.85 11.02 -4.32
C ARG A 182 -1.99 12.03 -4.13
N GLU A 183 -2.96 12.04 -5.05
CA GLU A 183 -4.15 12.88 -4.91
C GLU A 183 -4.93 12.59 -3.61
N GLU A 184 -5.10 11.31 -3.25
CA GLU A 184 -5.75 10.95 -1.98
C GLU A 184 -4.99 11.48 -0.76
N VAL A 185 -3.67 11.34 -0.77
CA VAL A 185 -2.81 11.84 0.32
C VAL A 185 -2.90 13.36 0.43
N ASP A 186 -2.79 14.07 -0.70
CA ASP A 186 -2.75 15.54 -0.72
C ASP A 186 -4.12 16.17 -0.41
N ARG A 187 -5.18 15.68 -1.04
CA ARG A 187 -6.50 16.31 -0.95
C ARG A 187 -7.30 15.86 0.26
N ARG A 188 -7.21 14.60 0.65
CA ARG A 188 -7.96 14.05 1.77
C ARG A 188 -7.14 13.93 3.05
N GLY A 189 -5.84 14.19 2.98
CA GLY A 189 -4.93 14.08 4.11
C GLY A 189 -4.84 12.66 4.67
N ILE A 190 -4.96 11.63 3.81
CA ILE A 190 -4.82 10.26 4.28
C ILE A 190 -3.35 9.94 4.61
N ALA A 191 -3.13 9.03 5.55
CA ALA A 191 -1.83 8.40 5.75
C ALA A 191 -1.70 7.19 4.82
N CYS A 192 -0.60 7.08 4.07
CA CYS A 192 -0.38 5.98 3.15
C CYS A 192 0.92 5.25 3.46
N ILE A 193 0.89 3.92 3.56
CA ILE A 193 2.07 3.06 3.54
C ILE A 193 1.95 2.15 2.33
N ALA A 194 2.90 2.26 1.39
CA ALA A 194 2.93 1.45 0.19
C ALA A 194 4.22 0.62 0.11
N VAL A 195 4.09 -0.68 -0.01
CA VAL A 195 5.18 -1.55 -0.44
C VAL A 195 5.38 -1.36 -1.93
N LEU A 196 6.58 -0.99 -2.33
CA LEU A 196 6.94 -0.79 -3.73
C LEU A 196 8.17 -1.62 -4.08
N HIS A 197 8.28 -2.02 -5.35
CA HIS A 197 9.50 -2.62 -5.93
C HIS A 197 10.29 -1.62 -6.77
N ASP A 198 9.59 -0.65 -7.35
CA ASP A 198 10.19 0.35 -8.21
C ASP A 198 10.75 1.51 -7.36
N LEU A 199 12.07 1.63 -7.39
CA LEU A 199 12.80 2.69 -6.70
C LEU A 199 12.49 4.08 -7.29
N ALA A 200 12.24 4.15 -8.61
CA ALA A 200 11.87 5.39 -9.27
C ALA A 200 10.45 5.84 -8.84
N ALA A 201 9.51 4.91 -8.71
CA ALA A 201 8.19 5.20 -8.18
C ALA A 201 8.26 5.70 -6.73
N ALA A 202 9.09 5.09 -5.88
CA ALA A 202 9.30 5.57 -4.52
C ALA A 202 9.90 6.98 -4.49
N ALA A 203 10.90 7.26 -5.33
CA ALA A 203 11.50 8.58 -5.44
C ALA A 203 10.50 9.65 -5.90
N ARG A 204 9.56 9.28 -6.79
CA ARG A 204 8.60 10.21 -7.39
C ARG A 204 7.43 10.53 -6.48
N TRP A 205 6.93 9.55 -5.76
CA TRP A 205 5.64 9.65 -5.10
C TRP A 205 5.70 9.75 -3.57
N ALA A 206 6.73 9.17 -2.94
CA ALA A 206 6.80 9.09 -1.50
C ALA A 206 7.42 10.34 -0.87
N ASP A 207 6.85 10.76 0.26
CA ASP A 207 7.45 11.78 1.11
C ASP A 207 8.61 11.19 1.92
N ARG A 208 8.51 9.89 2.24
CA ARG A 208 9.49 9.17 3.04
C ARG A 208 9.64 7.72 2.56
N VAL A 209 10.85 7.23 2.61
CA VAL A 209 11.23 5.87 2.21
C VAL A 209 11.78 5.11 3.41
N VAL A 210 11.29 3.90 3.60
CA VAL A 210 11.79 2.93 4.59
C VAL A 210 12.42 1.76 3.85
N LEU A 211 13.72 1.52 4.07
CA LEU A 211 14.40 0.32 3.57
C LEU A 211 14.30 -0.80 4.59
N LEU A 212 13.68 -1.90 4.19
CA LEU A 212 13.53 -3.11 4.99
C LEU A 212 14.42 -4.23 4.43
N ALA A 213 15.29 -4.80 5.25
CA ALA A 213 16.11 -5.96 4.88
C ALA A 213 16.40 -6.85 6.09
N GLY A 214 16.29 -8.17 5.89
CA GLY A 214 16.46 -9.15 6.97
C GLY A 214 15.49 -8.93 8.14
N GLY A 215 14.26 -8.53 7.85
CA GLY A 215 13.23 -8.26 8.86
C GLY A 215 13.46 -7.02 9.72
N LYS A 216 14.37 -6.12 9.33
CA LYS A 216 14.72 -4.91 10.11
C LYS A 216 14.72 -3.68 9.21
N VAL A 217 14.38 -2.52 9.79
CA VAL A 217 14.57 -1.23 9.13
C VAL A 217 16.07 -0.94 9.06
N ARG A 218 16.57 -0.67 7.86
CA ARG A 218 17.97 -0.32 7.57
C ARG A 218 18.16 1.18 7.38
N ALA A 219 17.15 1.85 6.83
CA ALA A 219 17.13 3.29 6.69
C ALA A 219 15.68 3.77 6.68
N ASP A 220 15.45 4.98 7.14
CA ASP A 220 14.16 5.66 7.16
C ASP A 220 14.39 7.18 7.02
N GLY A 221 13.85 7.80 5.99
CA GLY A 221 14.04 9.21 5.71
C GLY A 221 13.50 9.66 4.35
N PRO A 222 13.72 10.91 3.98
CA PRO A 222 13.38 11.42 2.65
C PRO A 222 14.03 10.59 1.53
N PRO A 223 13.40 10.48 0.34
CA PRO A 223 13.95 9.70 -0.77
C PRO A 223 15.42 10.02 -1.10
N ALA A 224 15.79 11.31 -1.12
CA ALA A 224 17.16 11.73 -1.42
C ALA A 224 18.22 11.28 -0.39
N GLU A 225 17.81 10.98 0.84
CA GLU A 225 18.71 10.51 1.89
C GLU A 225 18.80 8.98 1.92
N VAL A 226 17.73 8.29 1.56
CA VAL A 226 17.64 6.83 1.64
C VAL A 226 18.03 6.16 0.33
N LEU A 227 17.72 6.75 -0.82
CA LEU A 227 18.06 6.20 -2.14
C LEU A 227 19.52 6.56 -2.53
N LYS A 228 20.47 6.23 -1.67
CA LYS A 228 21.92 6.39 -1.90
C LYS A 228 22.55 5.06 -2.32
N PRO A 229 23.56 5.09 -3.20
CA PRO A 229 24.23 3.87 -3.67
C PRO A 229 24.63 2.94 -2.51
N GLU A 230 25.29 3.49 -1.50
CA GLU A 230 25.86 2.71 -0.39
C GLU A 230 24.78 1.95 0.40
N LEU A 231 23.62 2.60 0.64
CA LEU A 231 22.49 1.96 1.34
C LEU A 231 21.80 0.94 0.47
N LEU A 232 21.59 1.26 -0.81
CA LEU A 232 20.92 0.37 -1.75
C LEU A 232 21.78 -0.86 -2.06
N GLU A 233 23.09 -0.70 -2.28
CA GLU A 233 24.02 -1.81 -2.51
C GLU A 233 24.08 -2.74 -1.30
N ALA A 234 24.10 -2.20 -0.08
CA ALA A 234 24.10 -3.00 1.15
C ALA A 234 22.77 -3.78 1.34
N VAL A 235 21.65 -3.25 0.84
CA VAL A 235 20.33 -3.88 1.00
C VAL A 235 20.00 -4.86 -0.12
N PHE A 236 20.34 -4.51 -1.37
CA PHE A 236 19.99 -5.30 -2.55
C PHE A 236 21.12 -6.24 -3.01
N GLU A 237 22.33 -6.10 -2.45
CA GLU A 237 23.52 -6.93 -2.73
C GLU A 237 23.92 -6.94 -4.22
N ILE A 238 23.71 -5.83 -4.91
CA ILE A 238 24.06 -5.60 -6.32
C ILE A 238 24.71 -4.23 -6.48
N PRO A 239 25.63 -4.04 -7.44
CA PRO A 239 26.14 -2.73 -7.75
C PRO A 239 25.02 -1.78 -8.20
N ILE A 240 24.91 -0.63 -7.56
CA ILE A 240 23.87 0.36 -7.85
C ILE A 240 24.49 1.73 -8.07
N ARG A 241 24.02 2.43 -9.11
CA ARG A 241 24.31 3.84 -9.33
C ARG A 241 23.02 4.63 -9.17
N VAL A 242 23.10 5.74 -8.49
CA VAL A 242 22.01 6.70 -8.39
C VAL A 242 22.44 7.95 -9.13
N ALA A 243 21.61 8.41 -10.04
CA ALA A 243 21.79 9.67 -10.72
C ALA A 243 20.56 10.56 -10.47
N ILE A 244 20.75 11.85 -10.63
CA ILE A 244 19.65 12.82 -10.50
C ILE A 244 19.18 13.16 -11.90
N ASP A 245 17.90 13.01 -12.14
CA ASP A 245 17.27 13.46 -13.37
C ASP A 245 17.29 14.98 -13.44
N ALA A 246 17.82 15.53 -14.52
CA ALA A 246 18.07 16.97 -14.66
C ALA A 246 16.78 17.80 -14.76
N GLU A 247 15.69 17.20 -15.21
CA GLU A 247 14.40 17.88 -15.40
C GLU A 247 13.55 17.84 -14.12
N SER A 248 13.41 16.67 -13.53
CA SER A 248 12.57 16.48 -12.33
C SER A 248 13.32 16.72 -11.00
N GLY A 249 14.65 16.69 -11.01
CA GLY A 249 15.46 16.74 -9.79
C GLY A 249 15.37 15.47 -8.93
N LEU A 250 14.69 14.43 -9.40
CA LEU A 250 14.46 13.21 -8.65
C LEU A 250 15.60 12.19 -8.84
N PRO A 251 15.95 11.40 -7.82
CA PRO A 251 16.88 10.32 -7.97
C PRO A 251 16.27 9.19 -8.82
N TYR A 252 17.06 8.69 -9.78
CA TYR A 252 16.76 7.45 -10.48
C TYR A 252 17.91 6.46 -10.32
N VAL A 253 17.55 5.18 -10.32
CA VAL A 253 18.48 4.10 -9.97
C VAL A 253 18.82 3.28 -11.20
N VAL A 254 20.11 3.05 -11.40
CA VAL A 254 20.65 2.17 -12.46
C VAL A 254 21.35 0.99 -11.79
N THR A 255 20.86 -0.21 -12.04
CA THR A 255 21.48 -1.43 -11.54
C THR A 255 22.67 -1.84 -12.41
N GLY A 256 23.79 -2.17 -11.78
CA GLY A 256 24.98 -2.71 -12.44
C GLY A 256 24.85 -4.22 -12.73
N ARG A 257 25.83 -4.76 -13.45
CA ARG A 257 25.96 -6.21 -13.66
C ARG A 257 26.57 -6.85 -12.41
N LEU A 258 26.02 -8.00 -12.01
CA LEU A 258 26.67 -8.85 -11.00
C LEU A 258 28.04 -9.28 -11.56
N SER A 259 29.11 -8.99 -10.82
CA SER A 259 30.41 -9.61 -11.09
C SER A 259 30.30 -11.10 -10.86
N LYS A 260 30.67 -11.89 -11.89
CA LYS A 260 30.72 -13.35 -11.76
C LYS A 260 31.84 -13.75 -10.81
#